data_0320d23c4bac0b0e283e337552283f8a
#
_entry.id   0320d23c4bac0b0e283e337552283f8a
#
_cell.length_a   1.000
_cell.length_b   1.000
_cell.length_c   1.000
_cell.angle_alpha   90.00
_cell.angle_beta   90.00
_cell.angle_gamma   90.00
#
_symmetry.space_group_name_H-M   'P 1'
#
loop_
_entity.id
_entity.type
_entity.pdbx_description
1 polymer ?
#
loop_
_entity_poly.entity_id
_entity_poly.type
_entity_poly.pdbx_seq_one_letter_code
_entity_poly.pdbx_strand_id
1 'polypeptide(L)'
;HHPGLIFPLKDYHAIAIDHCHKSYMEKYYPHLQQVAFLPIGATQSRLADVIPYEKRQIPLLFLGTYESKDGMLEKFRALCRKTFADPKIRQEFYDLGMALLEVMLAGKESANGERVEIPMEEALAGIVDQEKLQAGAYGTRDFAVLMNYLYLIDKYVRNARRHKVLSYVADLKVPLTLVGEGWEKVPL
;
A
#
# COMPACT_ATOMS: atom_id res chain seq x y z
N HIS A 1 -6.98 3.25 -0.47
CA HIS A 1 -7.80 3.67 0.67
C HIS A 1 -7.39 5.07 1.10
N HIS A 2 -8.38 5.86 1.51
CA HIS A 2 -8.17 7.16 2.13
C HIS A 2 -8.85 7.13 3.51
N PRO A 3 -8.13 6.72 4.56
CA PRO A 3 -8.70 6.55 5.90
C PRO A 3 -9.47 7.77 6.39
N GLY A 4 -8.93 8.95 6.15
CA GLY A 4 -9.58 10.21 6.52
C GLY A 4 -10.92 10.49 5.82
N LEU A 5 -11.20 9.84 4.69
CA LEU A 5 -12.48 9.94 3.99
C LEU A 5 -13.49 8.89 4.46
N ILE A 6 -13.01 7.72 4.87
CA ILE A 6 -13.88 6.60 5.32
C ILE A 6 -14.35 6.84 6.75
N PHE A 7 -13.47 7.33 7.62
CA PHE A 7 -13.73 7.46 9.04
C PHE A 7 -14.96 8.33 9.42
N PRO A 8 -15.27 9.45 8.74
CA PRO A 8 -16.45 10.26 9.05
C PRO A 8 -17.80 9.61 8.69
N LEU A 9 -17.80 8.52 7.93
CA LEU A 9 -19.00 7.91 7.36
C LEU A 9 -19.65 6.95 8.38
N LYS A 10 -20.62 7.44 9.15
CA LYS A 10 -21.26 6.68 10.24
C LYS A 10 -22.20 5.57 9.75
N ASP A 11 -22.92 5.78 8.66
CA ASP A 11 -23.92 4.84 8.13
C ASP A 11 -23.43 4.20 6.82
N TYR A 12 -22.16 3.83 6.78
CA TYR A 12 -21.53 3.36 5.57
C TYR A 12 -21.43 1.85 5.53
N HIS A 13 -21.87 1.27 4.41
CA HIS A 13 -21.69 -0.13 4.09
C HIS A 13 -20.56 -0.26 3.08
N ALA A 14 -19.52 -1.01 3.41
CA ALA A 14 -18.41 -1.25 2.51
C ALA A 14 -18.60 -2.55 1.72
N ILE A 15 -18.17 -2.55 0.47
CA ILE A 15 -18.09 -3.75 -0.35
C ILE A 15 -16.61 -4.08 -0.56
N ALA A 16 -16.20 -5.23 -0.09
CA ALA A 16 -14.88 -5.78 -0.30
C ALA A 16 -14.87 -6.77 -1.46
N ILE A 17 -13.87 -6.68 -2.32
CA ILE A 17 -13.75 -7.48 -3.54
C ILE A 17 -13.05 -8.82 -3.33
N ASP A 18 -12.38 -8.98 -2.19
CA ASP A 18 -11.76 -10.21 -1.75
C ASP A 18 -11.88 -10.37 -0.23
N HIS A 19 -11.63 -11.57 0.27
CA HIS A 19 -11.77 -11.90 1.69
C HIS A 19 -10.70 -11.20 2.55
N CYS A 20 -9.48 -11.02 2.05
CA CYS A 20 -8.42 -10.32 2.78
C CYS A 20 -8.80 -8.84 2.95
N HIS A 21 -9.35 -8.22 1.91
CA HIS A 21 -9.86 -6.86 1.96
C HIS A 21 -11.02 -6.70 2.94
N LYS A 22 -11.95 -7.68 2.96
CA LYS A 22 -13.04 -7.71 3.94
C LYS A 22 -12.50 -7.74 5.37
N SER A 23 -11.61 -8.70 5.68
CA SER A 23 -11.01 -8.85 7.00
C SER A 23 -10.20 -7.62 7.43
N TYR A 24 -9.50 -6.98 6.48
CA TYR A 24 -8.80 -5.72 6.70
C TYR A 24 -9.78 -4.60 7.09
N MET A 25 -10.87 -4.43 6.34
CA MET A 25 -11.88 -3.40 6.63
C MET A 25 -12.55 -3.63 7.99
N GLU A 26 -12.91 -4.86 8.32
CA GLU A 26 -13.51 -5.22 9.62
C GLU A 26 -12.56 -4.92 10.78
N LYS A 27 -11.27 -5.21 10.61
CA LYS A 27 -10.25 -5.00 11.66
C LYS A 27 -9.96 -3.51 11.89
N TYR A 28 -9.74 -2.75 10.83
CA TYR A 28 -9.21 -1.39 10.95
C TYR A 28 -10.27 -0.28 10.85
N TYR A 29 -11.50 -0.63 10.46
CA TYR A 29 -12.63 0.29 10.36
C TYR A 29 -13.88 -0.26 11.06
N PRO A 30 -13.78 -0.54 12.39
CA PRO A 30 -14.87 -1.19 13.14
C PRO A 30 -16.14 -0.34 13.27
N HIS A 31 -16.09 0.94 12.90
CA HIS A 31 -17.24 1.85 12.88
C HIS A 31 -18.14 1.68 11.65
N LEU A 32 -17.70 0.90 10.65
CA LEU A 32 -18.55 0.57 9.50
C LEU A 32 -19.68 -0.37 9.94
N GLN A 33 -20.91 -0.07 9.52
CA GLN A 33 -22.07 -0.89 9.89
C GLN A 33 -21.99 -2.31 9.32
N GLN A 34 -21.47 -2.43 8.10
CA GLN A 34 -21.33 -3.71 7.43
C GLN A 34 -20.20 -3.68 6.43
N VAL A 35 -19.44 -4.77 6.36
CA VAL A 35 -18.51 -5.04 5.27
C VAL A 35 -18.94 -6.31 4.54
N ALA A 36 -19.56 -6.13 3.39
CA ALA A 36 -20.00 -7.23 2.55
C ALA A 36 -18.87 -7.69 1.61
N PHE A 37 -18.84 -8.98 1.31
CA PHE A 37 -17.98 -9.52 0.25
C PHE A 37 -18.78 -9.59 -1.05
N LEU A 38 -18.25 -8.98 -2.09
CA LEU A 38 -18.77 -9.09 -3.45
C LEU A 38 -17.57 -9.22 -4.42
N PRO A 39 -17.35 -10.40 -5.01
CA PRO A 39 -16.27 -10.58 -5.95
C PRO A 39 -16.48 -9.68 -7.19
N ILE A 40 -15.39 -9.21 -7.75
CA ILE A 40 -15.44 -8.47 -9.03
C ILE A 40 -15.99 -9.42 -10.08
N GLY A 41 -17.11 -9.00 -10.71
CA GLY A 41 -17.61 -9.67 -11.90
C GLY A 41 -16.66 -9.46 -13.09
N ALA A 42 -16.48 -10.46 -13.90
CA ALA A 42 -15.77 -10.36 -15.16
C ALA A 42 -16.74 -10.50 -16.33
N THR A 43 -16.54 -9.70 -17.37
CA THR A 43 -17.22 -9.93 -18.63
C THR A 43 -16.67 -11.20 -19.26
N GLN A 44 -17.55 -12.13 -19.62
CA GLN A 44 -17.15 -13.34 -20.31
C GLN A 44 -16.59 -12.95 -21.69
N SER A 45 -15.27 -13.18 -21.89
CA SER A 45 -14.67 -13.04 -23.21
C SER A 45 -15.23 -14.10 -24.14
N ARG A 46 -15.48 -13.74 -25.41
CA ARG A 46 -15.81 -14.74 -26.42
C ARG A 46 -14.61 -15.67 -26.58
N LEU A 47 -14.82 -16.98 -26.50
CA LEU A 47 -13.74 -17.97 -26.66
C LEU A 47 -12.96 -17.80 -27.96
N ALA A 48 -13.66 -17.31 -29.04
CA ALA A 48 -13.02 -17.00 -30.31
C ALA A 48 -11.98 -15.87 -30.24
N ASP A 49 -12.08 -14.99 -29.23
CA ASP A 49 -11.19 -13.83 -29.08
C ASP A 49 -9.98 -14.16 -28.18
N VAL A 50 -9.95 -15.36 -27.62
CA VAL A 50 -8.85 -15.78 -26.73
C VAL A 50 -7.71 -16.36 -27.55
N ILE A 51 -6.58 -15.65 -27.58
CA ILE A 51 -5.36 -16.14 -28.21
C ILE A 51 -4.81 -17.29 -27.38
N PRO A 52 -4.65 -18.50 -27.93
CA PRO A 52 -4.00 -19.62 -27.25
C PRO A 52 -2.62 -19.23 -26.71
N TYR A 53 -2.24 -19.78 -25.56
CA TYR A 53 -0.99 -19.39 -24.88
C TYR A 53 0.23 -19.49 -25.80
N GLU A 54 0.33 -20.56 -26.60
CA GLU A 54 1.43 -20.85 -27.51
C GLU A 54 1.54 -19.83 -28.67
N LYS A 55 0.46 -19.10 -28.94
CA LYS A 55 0.40 -18.06 -29.98
C LYS A 55 0.60 -16.65 -29.43
N ARG A 56 0.77 -16.48 -28.12
CA ARG A 56 0.98 -15.19 -27.50
C ARG A 56 2.40 -14.70 -27.79
N GLN A 57 2.50 -13.46 -28.26
CA GLN A 57 3.79 -12.85 -28.60
C GLN A 57 4.51 -12.26 -27.38
N ILE A 58 3.77 -11.96 -26.33
CA ILE A 58 4.33 -11.40 -25.09
C ILE A 58 4.25 -12.47 -24.00
N PRO A 59 5.39 -13.10 -23.63
CA PRO A 59 5.42 -14.16 -22.63
C PRO A 59 4.99 -13.68 -21.24
N LEU A 60 5.48 -12.53 -20.82
CA LEU A 60 5.19 -11.92 -19.53
C LEU A 60 4.99 -10.41 -19.68
N LEU A 61 3.86 -9.91 -19.20
CA LEU A 61 3.50 -8.51 -19.24
C LEU A 61 3.28 -7.97 -17.83
N PHE A 62 3.93 -6.86 -17.51
CA PHE A 62 3.62 -6.08 -16.31
C PHE A 62 3.05 -4.72 -16.70
N LEU A 63 1.88 -4.39 -16.13
CA LEU A 63 1.22 -3.10 -16.30
C LEU A 63 1.33 -2.29 -15.02
N GLY A 64 1.89 -1.09 -15.10
CA GLY A 64 2.00 -0.21 -13.94
C GLY A 64 2.95 0.95 -14.15
N THR A 65 2.84 1.95 -13.32
CA THR A 65 3.75 3.11 -13.29
C THR A 65 4.84 2.87 -12.24
N TYR A 66 6.05 3.23 -12.57
CA TYR A 66 7.16 3.28 -11.64
C TYR A 66 7.44 4.72 -11.20
N GLU A 67 7.75 4.89 -9.94
CA GLU A 67 8.25 6.13 -9.39
C GLU A 67 9.53 5.86 -8.59
N SER A 68 10.57 6.66 -8.77
CA SER A 68 11.83 6.45 -8.08
C SER A 68 11.70 6.61 -6.57
N LYS A 69 12.49 5.85 -5.83
CA LYS A 69 12.52 5.92 -4.35
C LYS A 69 12.79 7.34 -3.86
N ASP A 70 13.78 8.01 -4.46
CA ASP A 70 14.13 9.37 -4.08
C ASP A 70 13.02 10.37 -4.39
N GLY A 71 12.35 10.23 -5.55
CA GLY A 71 11.22 11.05 -5.92
C GLY A 71 10.05 10.94 -4.94
N MET A 72 9.79 9.73 -4.43
CA MET A 72 8.75 9.53 -3.42
C MET A 72 9.11 10.13 -2.07
N LEU A 73 10.36 10.01 -1.63
CA LEU A 73 10.81 10.63 -0.37
C LEU A 73 10.81 12.15 -0.47
N GLU A 74 11.18 12.72 -1.61
CA GLU A 74 11.06 14.16 -1.83
C GLU A 74 9.61 14.65 -1.78
N LYS A 75 8.66 13.89 -2.35
CA LYS A 75 7.24 14.20 -2.22
C LYS A 75 6.77 14.15 -0.77
N PHE A 76 7.24 13.17 0.01
CA PHE A 76 6.92 13.09 1.43
C PHE A 76 7.50 14.27 2.21
N ARG A 77 8.77 14.64 1.97
CA ARG A 77 9.37 15.84 2.56
C ARG A 77 8.61 17.11 2.19
N ALA A 78 8.19 17.25 0.93
CA ALA A 78 7.40 18.38 0.48
C ALA A 78 6.02 18.44 1.17
N LEU A 79 5.37 17.29 1.36
CA LEU A 79 4.13 17.17 2.12
C LEU A 79 4.33 17.63 3.57
N CYS A 80 5.38 17.18 4.25
CA CYS A 80 5.69 17.62 5.62
C CYS A 80 5.90 19.13 5.69
N ARG A 81 6.63 19.72 4.74
CA ARG A 81 6.84 21.18 4.68
C ARG A 81 5.53 21.95 4.46
N LYS A 82 4.64 21.42 3.64
CA LYS A 82 3.33 22.06 3.35
C LYS A 82 2.37 21.94 4.53
N THR A 83 2.42 20.83 5.26
CA THR A 83 1.45 20.51 6.31
C THR A 83 1.79 21.15 7.64
N PHE A 84 3.06 21.20 8.00
CA PHE A 84 3.52 21.63 9.32
C PHE A 84 4.38 22.91 9.22
N ALA A 85 3.87 23.99 9.79
CA ALA A 85 4.60 25.27 9.84
C ALA A 85 5.78 25.20 10.84
N ASP A 86 5.57 24.56 11.99
CA ASP A 86 6.60 24.37 13.02
C ASP A 86 7.70 23.40 12.54
N PRO A 87 8.96 23.83 12.50
CA PRO A 87 10.07 22.99 12.06
C PRO A 87 10.28 21.74 12.91
N LYS A 88 10.03 21.82 14.22
CA LYS A 88 10.18 20.70 15.15
C LYS A 88 9.14 19.62 14.88
N ILE A 89 7.86 20.01 14.82
CA ILE A 89 6.75 19.09 14.49
C ILE A 89 6.96 18.47 13.12
N ARG A 90 7.43 19.26 12.15
CA ARG A 90 7.76 18.78 10.81
C ARG A 90 8.81 17.68 10.82
N GLN A 91 9.88 17.87 11.60
CA GLN A 91 10.96 16.90 11.71
C GLN A 91 10.47 15.63 12.43
N GLU A 92 9.76 15.77 13.54
CA GLU A 92 9.19 14.64 14.27
C GLU A 92 8.25 13.80 13.38
N PHE A 93 7.44 14.46 12.57
CA PHE A 93 6.56 13.76 11.64
C PHE A 93 7.32 13.06 10.50
N TYR A 94 8.38 13.69 9.98
CA TYR A 94 9.24 13.08 8.99
C TYR A 94 9.94 11.84 9.56
N ASP A 95 10.46 11.93 10.78
CA ASP A 95 11.13 10.82 11.46
C ASP A 95 10.17 9.66 11.73
N LEU A 96 8.92 9.95 12.11
CA LEU A 96 7.86 8.95 12.22
C LEU A 96 7.62 8.23 10.88
N GLY A 97 7.56 8.97 9.79
CA GLY A 97 7.42 8.38 8.45
C GLY A 97 8.59 7.49 8.07
N MET A 98 9.82 7.88 8.41
CA MET A 98 11.01 7.07 8.15
C MET A 98 11.06 5.81 9.01
N ALA A 99 10.69 5.89 10.30
CA ALA A 99 10.56 4.73 11.17
C ALA A 99 9.48 3.74 10.64
N LEU A 100 8.35 4.28 10.20
CA LEU A 100 7.30 3.46 9.57
C LEU A 100 7.80 2.75 8.31
N LEU A 101 8.54 3.47 7.46
CA LEU A 101 9.14 2.89 6.26
C LEU A 101 10.07 1.73 6.57
N GLU A 102 10.94 1.90 7.58
CA GLU A 102 11.87 0.86 8.02
C GLU A 102 11.13 -0.40 8.49
N VAL A 103 10.14 -0.25 9.38
CA VAL A 103 9.33 -1.37 9.90
C VAL A 103 8.60 -2.09 8.77
N MET A 104 7.98 -1.35 7.85
CA MET A 104 7.23 -1.95 6.74
C MET A 104 8.13 -2.67 5.73
N LEU A 105 9.35 -2.17 5.48
CA LEU A 105 10.32 -2.84 4.61
C LEU A 105 10.96 -4.06 5.27
N ALA A 106 11.18 -4.00 6.57
CA ALA A 106 11.68 -5.14 7.34
C ALA A 106 10.68 -6.29 7.36
N GLY A 107 9.38 -6.00 7.45
CA GLY A 107 8.35 -7.02 7.65
C GLY A 107 8.44 -7.68 9.02
N LYS A 108 7.68 -8.74 9.22
CA LYS A 108 7.76 -9.59 10.44
C LYS A 108 8.03 -11.04 10.06
N GLU A 109 8.66 -11.75 10.98
CA GLU A 109 8.82 -13.18 10.86
C GLU A 109 7.52 -13.89 11.27
N SER A 110 7.06 -14.81 10.44
CA SER A 110 5.91 -15.65 10.73
C SER A 110 6.33 -16.86 11.58
N ALA A 111 5.35 -17.60 12.10
CA ALA A 111 5.60 -18.77 12.93
C ALA A 111 6.42 -19.88 12.24
N ASN A 112 6.43 -19.91 10.91
CA ASN A 112 7.21 -20.84 10.09
C ASN A 112 8.55 -20.27 9.59
N GLY A 113 8.97 -19.11 10.12
CA GLY A 113 10.24 -18.45 9.74
C GLY A 113 10.19 -17.66 8.42
N GLU A 114 9.05 -17.59 7.78
CA GLU A 114 8.90 -16.78 6.57
C GLU A 114 8.71 -15.31 6.89
N ARG A 115 9.28 -14.45 6.06
CA ARG A 115 9.10 -13.01 6.18
C ARG A 115 7.76 -12.61 5.56
N VAL A 116 6.85 -12.09 6.37
CA VAL A 116 5.53 -11.60 5.94
C VAL A 116 5.44 -10.08 6.03
N GLU A 117 4.59 -9.55 5.19
CA GLU A 117 4.33 -8.11 5.14
C GLU A 117 3.55 -7.65 6.37
N ILE A 118 3.89 -6.47 6.87
CA ILE A 118 3.12 -5.80 7.92
C ILE A 118 2.24 -4.75 7.26
N PRO A 119 0.92 -4.76 7.47
CA PRO A 119 0.05 -3.65 7.08
C PRO A 119 0.50 -2.34 7.73
N MET A 120 0.34 -1.22 7.03
CA MET A 120 0.75 0.09 7.53
C MET A 120 0.11 0.43 8.88
N GLU A 121 -1.14 0.08 9.07
CA GLU A 121 -1.89 0.26 10.31
C GLU A 121 -1.25 -0.47 11.49
N GLU A 122 -0.83 -1.71 11.28
CA GLU A 122 -0.18 -2.52 12.31
C GLU A 122 1.22 -1.98 12.63
N ALA A 123 1.99 -1.64 11.60
CA ALA A 123 3.32 -1.04 11.75
C ALA A 123 3.25 0.30 12.49
N LEU A 124 2.32 1.16 12.09
CA LEU A 124 2.13 2.46 12.72
C LEU A 124 1.71 2.34 14.19
N ALA A 125 0.76 1.45 14.49
CA ALA A 125 0.32 1.23 15.86
C ALA A 125 1.44 0.70 16.77
N GLY A 126 2.39 -0.04 16.21
CA GLY A 126 3.57 -0.52 16.95
C GLY A 126 4.59 0.58 17.25
N ILE A 127 4.61 1.65 16.47
CA ILE A 127 5.57 2.77 16.62
C ILE A 127 4.99 3.87 17.50
N VAL A 128 3.71 4.20 17.30
CA VAL A 128 3.06 5.30 18.01
C VAL A 128 2.70 4.87 19.42
N ASP A 129 3.04 5.72 20.38
CA ASP A 129 2.65 5.56 21.77
C ASP A 129 1.10 5.57 21.88
N GLN A 130 0.53 4.39 22.08
CA GLN A 130 -0.93 4.21 22.10
C GLN A 130 -1.61 4.97 23.26
N GLU A 131 -0.88 5.27 24.35
CA GLU A 131 -1.41 6.06 25.46
C GLU A 131 -1.69 7.50 25.04
N LYS A 132 -0.88 8.07 24.12
CA LYS A 132 -1.10 9.41 23.56
C LYS A 132 -2.24 9.47 22.56
N LEU A 133 -2.51 8.36 21.85
CA LEU A 133 -3.60 8.26 20.88
C LEU A 133 -4.91 7.73 21.47
N GLN A 134 -4.96 7.40 22.74
CA GLN A 134 -6.01 6.69 23.49
C GLN A 134 -6.16 5.21 23.13
N ALA A 135 -6.62 4.40 24.07
CA ALA A 135 -6.89 2.98 23.89
C ALA A 135 -7.85 2.77 22.70
N GLY A 136 -7.44 2.02 21.69
CA GLY A 136 -8.20 1.84 20.46
C GLY A 136 -7.69 2.67 19.28
N ALA A 137 -6.38 2.82 19.13
CA ALA A 137 -5.73 3.53 18.01
C ALA A 137 -6.32 3.14 16.64
N TYR A 138 -6.63 1.87 16.45
CA TYR A 138 -7.45 1.43 15.32
C TYR A 138 -8.87 1.96 15.45
N GLY A 139 -9.40 2.58 14.40
CA GLY A 139 -10.75 3.11 14.40
C GLY A 139 -10.93 4.46 15.07
N THR A 140 -9.85 5.14 15.48
CA THR A 140 -9.93 6.54 15.90
C THR A 140 -9.74 7.49 14.73
N ARG A 141 -10.36 8.68 14.83
CA ARG A 141 -10.21 9.73 13.82
C ARG A 141 -8.76 10.15 13.67
N ASP A 142 -8.04 10.32 14.78
CA ASP A 142 -6.66 10.82 14.77
C ASP A 142 -5.72 9.82 14.11
N PHE A 143 -5.89 8.54 14.37
CA PHE A 143 -5.16 7.49 13.69
C PHE A 143 -5.44 7.47 12.17
N ALA A 144 -6.71 7.63 11.76
CA ALA A 144 -7.09 7.69 10.35
C ALA A 144 -6.49 8.92 9.65
N VAL A 145 -6.44 10.07 10.34
CA VAL A 145 -5.80 11.29 9.82
C VAL A 145 -4.29 11.07 9.67
N LEU A 146 -3.64 10.49 10.68
CA LEU A 146 -2.21 10.19 10.65
C LEU A 146 -1.87 9.26 9.47
N MET A 147 -2.62 8.18 9.29
CA MET A 147 -2.46 7.28 8.15
C MET A 147 -2.63 7.98 6.79
N ASN A 148 -3.58 8.91 6.69
CA ASN A 148 -3.79 9.66 5.47
C ASN A 148 -2.57 10.53 5.10
N TYR A 149 -1.89 11.11 6.06
CA TYR A 149 -0.64 11.84 5.81
C TYR A 149 0.54 10.93 5.50
N LEU A 150 0.56 9.71 6.04
CA LEU A 150 1.62 8.73 5.83
C LEU A 150 1.43 7.85 4.58
N TYR A 151 0.36 8.06 3.80
CA TYR A 151 0.05 7.21 2.64
C TYR A 151 1.18 7.15 1.59
N LEU A 152 2.02 8.19 1.50
CA LEU A 152 3.18 8.20 0.60
C LEU A 152 4.24 7.18 1.01
N ILE A 153 4.33 6.85 2.29
CA ILE A 153 5.20 5.79 2.81
C ILE A 153 4.69 4.42 2.35
N ASP A 154 3.38 4.16 2.48
CA ASP A 154 2.77 2.94 1.95
C ASP A 154 2.97 2.81 0.42
N LYS A 155 2.79 3.91 -0.31
CA LYS A 155 3.04 3.93 -1.76
C LYS A 155 4.51 3.62 -2.09
N TYR A 156 5.46 4.14 -1.32
CA TYR A 156 6.88 3.81 -1.45
C TYR A 156 7.13 2.31 -1.27
N VAL A 157 6.62 1.73 -0.18
CA VAL A 157 6.80 0.30 0.13
C VAL A 157 6.24 -0.58 -0.98
N ARG A 158 5.02 -0.30 -1.45
CA ARG A 158 4.41 -1.03 -2.58
C ARG A 158 5.24 -0.92 -3.86
N ASN A 159 5.79 0.25 -4.14
CA ASN A 159 6.65 0.46 -5.31
C ASN A 159 7.99 -0.30 -5.17
N ALA A 160 8.61 -0.26 -4.00
CA ALA A 160 9.85 -0.98 -3.73
C ALA A 160 9.67 -2.51 -3.88
N ARG A 161 8.54 -3.04 -3.43
CA ARG A 161 8.19 -4.46 -3.59
C ARG A 161 7.98 -4.85 -5.05
N ARG A 162 7.25 -4.03 -5.81
CA ARG A 162 7.09 -4.23 -7.27
C ARG A 162 8.44 -4.28 -7.96
N HIS A 163 9.31 -3.32 -7.68
CA HIS A 163 10.67 -3.29 -8.24
C HIS A 163 11.44 -4.56 -7.90
N LYS A 164 11.41 -5.00 -6.64
CA LYS A 164 12.07 -6.24 -6.21
C LYS A 164 11.59 -7.47 -6.99
N VAL A 165 10.28 -7.61 -7.18
CA VAL A 165 9.71 -8.73 -7.95
C VAL A 165 10.14 -8.67 -9.41
N LEU A 166 10.12 -7.49 -10.03
CA LEU A 166 10.52 -7.34 -11.42
C LEU A 166 12.01 -7.55 -11.64
N SER A 167 12.86 -7.08 -10.71
CA SER A 167 14.29 -7.37 -10.73
C SER A 167 14.54 -8.87 -10.66
N TYR A 168 13.85 -9.59 -9.77
CA TYR A 168 13.96 -11.05 -9.69
C TYR A 168 13.54 -11.75 -11.00
N VAL A 169 12.46 -11.30 -11.64
CA VAL A 169 12.03 -11.82 -12.94
C VAL A 169 13.08 -11.55 -14.03
N ALA A 170 13.69 -10.36 -14.01
CA ALA A 170 14.77 -10.02 -14.96
C ALA A 170 16.00 -10.91 -14.76
N ASP A 171 16.38 -11.19 -13.51
CA ASP A 171 17.49 -12.09 -13.17
C ASP A 171 17.27 -13.52 -13.70
N LEU A 172 16.03 -13.97 -13.77
CA LEU A 172 15.64 -15.26 -14.36
C LEU A 172 15.75 -15.27 -15.89
N LYS A 173 16.09 -14.13 -16.52
CA LYS A 173 16.19 -13.95 -17.98
C LYS A 173 14.89 -14.30 -18.73
N VAL A 174 13.75 -14.16 -18.06
CA VAL A 174 12.44 -14.30 -18.70
C VAL A 174 12.14 -13.01 -19.47
N PRO A 175 11.77 -13.10 -20.75
CA PRO A 175 11.37 -11.90 -21.51
C PRO A 175 10.19 -11.21 -20.85
N LEU A 176 10.41 -9.98 -20.37
CA LEU A 176 9.44 -9.17 -19.65
C LEU A 176 9.14 -7.90 -20.45
N THR A 177 7.85 -7.67 -20.72
CA THR A 177 7.37 -6.41 -21.30
C THR A 177 6.79 -5.53 -20.18
N LEU A 178 7.32 -4.33 -20.04
CA LEU A 178 6.84 -3.32 -19.10
C LEU A 178 6.01 -2.27 -19.84
N VAL A 179 4.81 -2.01 -19.35
CA VAL A 179 3.91 -0.98 -19.88
C VAL A 179 3.50 -0.03 -18.77
N GLY A 180 3.80 1.27 -18.97
CA GLY A 180 3.53 2.35 -18.03
C GLY A 180 4.69 3.33 -18.00
N GLU A 181 4.51 4.42 -17.26
CA GLU A 181 5.51 5.49 -17.17
C GLU A 181 6.60 5.16 -16.15
N GLY A 182 7.80 5.69 -16.38
CA GLY A 182 8.92 5.70 -15.43
C GLY A 182 9.84 4.48 -15.49
N TRP A 183 9.48 3.44 -16.24
CA TRP A 183 10.27 2.20 -16.36
C TRP A 183 11.56 2.37 -17.11
N GLU A 184 11.65 3.36 -17.99
CA GLU A 184 12.85 3.73 -18.76
C GLU A 184 14.03 4.14 -17.87
N LYS A 185 13.77 4.45 -16.60
CA LYS A 185 14.77 4.90 -15.61
C LYS A 185 15.18 3.81 -14.63
N VAL A 186 14.64 2.61 -14.79
CA VAL A 186 14.88 1.50 -13.85
C VAL A 186 15.96 0.60 -14.41
N PRO A 187 17.10 0.43 -13.72
CA PRO A 187 18.02 -0.64 -14.02
C PRO A 187 17.39 -1.98 -13.61
N LEU A 188 16.96 -2.74 -14.58
CA LEU A 188 16.49 -4.12 -14.43
C LEU A 188 17.51 -5.07 -14.97
#